data_dab808ed2541fec41c20d1d5c2daac54
#
_entry.id   dab808ed2541fec41c20d1d5c2daac54
#
_cell.length_a   1.000
_cell.length_b   1.000
_cell.length_c   1.000
_cell.angle_alpha   90.00
_cell.angle_beta   90.00
_cell.angle_gamma   90.00
#
_symmetry.space_group_name_H-M   'P 1'
#
loop_
_entity.id
_entity.type
_entity.pdbx_description
1 polymer ?
#
loop_
_entity_poly.entity_id
_entity_poly.type
_entity_poly.pdbx_seq_one_letter_code
_entity_poly.pdbx_strand_id
1 'polypeptide(L)'
;MTESRSFEDVFDDDPVAQVIYQTLTRIRRPMQAEMIAEHGSRDVAETRRYLEQFREYGFATLMSDGTYSLNDRYLRQQHIQDLASRHTPAELTRYIETLTEQIETYEQRHRGPRPADANPDMSGTQTPEEVRNELLDWQSARGDRIDYQDARRYHRERSKDQQREESGSSHD
;
A
#
# COMPACT_ATOMS: atom_id res chain seq x y z
N MET A 1 16.97 -12.89 -5.54
CA MET A 1 15.77 -12.09 -5.19
C MET A 1 15.98 -10.70 -5.77
N THR A 2 15.16 -10.27 -6.69
CA THR A 2 15.30 -8.95 -7.31
C THR A 2 14.89 -7.92 -6.26
N GLU A 3 15.85 -7.15 -5.75
CA GLU A 3 15.53 -5.99 -4.91
C GLU A 3 14.53 -5.13 -5.67
N SER A 4 13.37 -4.89 -5.06
CA SER A 4 12.36 -4.00 -5.62
C SER A 4 12.92 -2.59 -5.52
N ARG A 5 13.45 -2.06 -6.63
CA ARG A 5 13.93 -0.68 -6.70
C ARG A 5 12.76 0.26 -6.45
N SER A 6 12.99 1.32 -5.68
CA SER A 6 12.00 2.37 -5.54
C SER A 6 11.90 3.20 -6.83
N PHE A 7 10.81 3.93 -6.98
CA PHE A 7 10.66 4.85 -8.12
C PHE A 7 11.77 5.91 -8.09
N GLU A 8 12.09 6.43 -6.92
CA GLU A 8 13.16 7.39 -6.69
C GLU A 8 14.53 6.84 -7.11
N ASP A 9 14.83 5.57 -6.80
CA ASP A 9 16.12 4.94 -7.20
C ASP A 9 16.32 4.88 -8.72
N VAL A 10 15.24 4.87 -9.50
CA VAL A 10 15.28 4.74 -10.97
C VAL A 10 15.14 6.08 -11.68
N PHE A 11 14.33 7.00 -11.13
CA PHE A 11 13.91 8.24 -11.78
C PHE A 11 14.09 9.51 -10.91
N ASP A 12 15.00 9.50 -9.93
CA ASP A 12 15.20 10.61 -8.99
C ASP A 12 15.49 11.94 -9.69
N ASP A 13 16.35 11.91 -10.70
CA ASP A 13 16.75 13.10 -11.48
C ASP A 13 15.92 13.34 -12.74
N ASP A 14 14.81 12.61 -12.96
CA ASP A 14 14.00 12.75 -14.17
C ASP A 14 12.68 13.49 -13.90
N PRO A 15 12.64 14.82 -14.16
CA PRO A 15 11.45 15.63 -13.85
C PRO A 15 10.24 15.25 -14.71
N VAL A 16 10.43 14.64 -15.88
CA VAL A 16 9.32 14.18 -16.73
C VAL A 16 8.69 12.93 -16.13
N ALA A 17 9.52 11.96 -15.76
CA ALA A 17 9.07 10.76 -15.07
C ALA A 17 8.30 11.10 -13.79
N GLN A 18 8.82 12.03 -12.98
CA GLN A 18 8.19 12.46 -11.75
C GLN A 18 6.81 13.10 -11.98
N VAL A 19 6.64 13.96 -12.96
CA VAL A 19 5.34 14.56 -13.30
C VAL A 19 4.32 13.50 -13.71
N ILE A 20 4.71 12.54 -14.54
CA ILE A 20 3.82 11.46 -14.99
C ILE A 20 3.42 10.57 -13.80
N TYR A 21 4.39 10.20 -12.96
CA TYR A 21 4.15 9.39 -11.76
C TYR A 21 3.22 10.10 -10.76
N GLN A 22 3.47 11.38 -10.48
CA GLN A 22 2.61 12.19 -9.61
C GLN A 22 1.19 12.34 -10.18
N THR A 23 1.04 12.44 -11.50
CA THR A 23 -0.25 12.50 -12.16
C THR A 23 -1.04 11.21 -11.92
N LEU A 24 -0.41 10.03 -12.10
CA LEU A 24 -1.01 8.74 -11.79
C LEU A 24 -1.36 8.60 -10.30
N THR A 25 -0.48 9.04 -9.40
CA THR A 25 -0.70 8.98 -7.95
C THR A 25 -1.89 9.82 -7.51
N ARG A 26 -2.06 11.01 -8.09
CA ARG A 26 -3.14 11.94 -7.76
C ARG A 26 -4.50 11.45 -8.23
N ILE A 27 -4.56 10.84 -9.41
CA ILE A 27 -5.82 10.45 -10.05
C ILE A 27 -6.34 9.13 -9.51
N ARG A 28 -5.45 8.19 -9.16
CA ARG A 28 -5.77 6.87 -8.56
C ARG A 28 -6.80 6.04 -9.31
N ARG A 29 -6.92 6.19 -10.62
CA ARG A 29 -7.79 5.39 -11.48
C ARG A 29 -7.08 5.08 -12.80
N PRO A 30 -7.44 3.98 -13.49
CA PRO A 30 -6.90 3.69 -14.81
C PRO A 30 -7.25 4.79 -15.81
N MET A 31 -6.27 5.21 -16.64
CA MET A 31 -6.41 6.26 -17.64
C MET A 31 -5.61 5.94 -18.90
N GLN A 32 -6.09 6.44 -20.03
CA GLN A 32 -5.34 6.40 -21.27
C GLN A 32 -4.14 7.35 -21.24
N ALA A 33 -3.09 7.02 -21.99
CA ALA A 33 -1.85 7.80 -22.03
C ALA A 33 -2.10 9.26 -22.43
N GLU A 34 -3.05 9.51 -23.33
CA GLU A 34 -3.47 10.83 -23.78
C GLU A 34 -4.01 11.70 -22.63
N MET A 35 -4.84 11.12 -21.78
CA MET A 35 -5.39 11.81 -20.62
C MET A 35 -4.33 12.07 -19.56
N ILE A 36 -3.40 11.13 -19.36
CA ILE A 36 -2.27 11.31 -18.44
C ILE A 36 -1.37 12.44 -18.94
N ALA A 37 -1.09 12.48 -20.25
CA ALA A 37 -0.29 13.54 -20.89
C ALA A 37 -0.97 14.93 -20.73
N GLU A 38 -2.27 15.00 -20.96
CA GLU A 38 -3.06 16.24 -20.79
C GLU A 38 -3.00 16.74 -19.34
N HIS A 39 -3.24 15.86 -18.35
CA HIS A 39 -3.19 16.24 -16.93
C HIS A 39 -1.79 16.62 -16.45
N GLY A 40 -0.75 16.01 -17.02
CA GLY A 40 0.65 16.33 -16.74
C GLY A 40 1.19 17.49 -17.59
N SER A 41 0.41 18.03 -18.53
CA SER A 41 0.85 19.04 -19.53
C SER A 41 2.11 18.58 -20.27
N ARG A 42 2.11 17.34 -20.78
CA ARG A 42 3.22 16.68 -21.46
C ARG A 42 2.83 16.18 -22.86
N ASP A 43 3.85 15.90 -23.66
CA ASP A 43 3.67 15.25 -24.96
C ASP A 43 3.18 13.81 -24.80
N VAL A 44 2.25 13.38 -25.66
CA VAL A 44 1.62 12.04 -25.59
C VAL A 44 2.64 10.93 -25.90
N ALA A 45 3.51 11.12 -26.89
CA ALA A 45 4.48 10.11 -27.28
C ALA A 45 5.55 9.95 -26.19
N GLU A 46 5.98 11.05 -25.59
CA GLU A 46 6.89 11.04 -24.45
C GLU A 46 6.23 10.35 -23.24
N THR A 47 4.99 10.70 -22.92
CA THR A 47 4.23 10.07 -21.82
C THR A 47 4.09 8.57 -22.01
N ARG A 48 3.77 8.08 -23.22
CA ARG A 48 3.70 6.65 -23.52
C ARG A 48 5.04 5.94 -23.30
N ARG A 49 6.13 6.55 -23.70
CA ARG A 49 7.47 5.98 -23.50
C ARG A 49 7.77 5.78 -22.02
N TYR A 50 7.48 6.76 -21.17
CA TYR A 50 7.67 6.64 -19.73
C TYR A 50 6.70 5.64 -19.08
N LEU A 51 5.44 5.58 -19.52
CA LEU A 51 4.48 4.59 -19.03
C LEU A 51 4.92 3.15 -19.33
N GLU A 52 5.53 2.91 -20.50
CA GLU A 52 6.13 1.60 -20.83
C GLU A 52 7.33 1.29 -19.93
N GLN A 53 8.20 2.26 -19.66
CA GLN A 53 9.29 2.09 -18.70
C GLN A 53 8.77 1.80 -17.30
N PHE A 54 7.75 2.52 -16.84
CA PHE A 54 7.11 2.27 -15.54
C PHE A 54 6.53 0.86 -15.46
N ARG A 55 5.97 0.36 -16.56
CA ARG A 55 5.49 -1.02 -16.67
C ARG A 55 6.64 -2.03 -16.57
N GLU A 56 7.73 -1.80 -17.28
CA GLU A 56 8.91 -2.68 -17.26
C GLU A 56 9.53 -2.77 -15.87
N TYR A 57 9.60 -1.66 -15.14
CA TYR A 57 10.08 -1.61 -13.76
C TYR A 57 9.05 -2.07 -12.72
N GLY A 58 7.80 -2.32 -13.12
CA GLY A 58 6.73 -2.76 -12.24
C GLY A 58 6.06 -1.64 -11.43
N PHE A 59 6.27 -0.37 -11.79
CA PHE A 59 5.61 0.78 -11.14
C PHE A 59 4.20 1.02 -11.67
N ALA A 60 3.93 0.65 -12.91
CA ALA A 60 2.62 0.78 -13.54
C ALA A 60 2.14 -0.54 -14.14
N THR A 61 0.83 -0.63 -14.34
CA THR A 61 0.15 -1.75 -14.99
C THR A 61 -0.63 -1.24 -16.20
N LEU A 62 -0.52 -1.94 -17.32
CA LEU A 62 -1.36 -1.75 -18.50
C LEU A 62 -2.56 -2.69 -18.41
N MET A 63 -3.75 -2.13 -18.42
CA MET A 63 -5.01 -2.86 -18.39
C MET A 63 -5.40 -3.34 -19.80
N SER A 64 -6.31 -4.31 -19.88
CA SER A 64 -6.79 -4.90 -21.14
C SER A 64 -7.50 -3.90 -22.08
N ASP A 65 -8.02 -2.82 -21.54
CA ASP A 65 -8.67 -1.71 -22.27
C ASP A 65 -7.67 -0.63 -22.78
N GLY A 66 -6.36 -0.84 -22.57
CA GLY A 66 -5.31 0.10 -22.97
C GLY A 66 -5.08 1.26 -21.99
N THR A 67 -5.69 1.22 -20.80
CA THR A 67 -5.46 2.20 -19.75
C THR A 67 -4.27 1.81 -18.86
N TYR A 68 -3.61 2.81 -18.29
CA TYR A 68 -2.52 2.65 -17.33
C TYR A 68 -2.96 3.06 -15.93
N SER A 69 -2.49 2.31 -14.94
CA SER A 69 -2.63 2.65 -13.53
C SER A 69 -1.32 2.38 -12.79
N LEU A 70 -1.15 2.96 -11.60
CA LEU A 70 -0.08 2.51 -10.73
C LEU A 70 -0.29 1.04 -10.34
N ASN A 71 0.82 0.33 -10.15
CA ASN A 71 0.78 -1.06 -9.72
C ASN A 71 0.43 -1.13 -8.22
N ASP A 72 -0.75 -1.63 -7.88
CA ASP A 72 -1.22 -1.75 -6.50
C ASP A 72 -0.26 -2.55 -5.61
N ARG A 73 0.37 -3.58 -6.16
CA ARG A 73 1.37 -4.37 -5.44
C ARG A 73 2.60 -3.55 -5.09
N TYR A 74 3.06 -2.73 -6.02
CA TYR A 74 4.18 -1.80 -5.79
C TYR A 74 3.80 -0.77 -4.72
N LEU A 75 2.64 -0.13 -4.85
CA LEU A 75 2.14 0.85 -3.87
C LEU A 75 2.03 0.25 -2.47
N ARG A 76 1.49 -0.97 -2.36
CA ARG A 76 1.40 -1.67 -1.09
C ARG A 76 2.78 -1.94 -0.51
N GLN A 77 3.74 -2.38 -1.32
CA GLN A 77 5.11 -2.62 -0.86
C GLN A 77 5.77 -1.33 -0.35
N GLN A 78 5.60 -0.21 -1.07
CA GLN A 78 6.09 1.10 -0.64
C GLN A 78 5.46 1.52 0.70
N HIS A 79 4.16 1.34 0.85
CA HIS A 79 3.46 1.63 2.10
C HIS A 79 4.01 0.82 3.29
N ILE A 80 4.24 -0.49 3.09
CA ILE A 80 4.82 -1.36 4.12
C ILE A 80 6.25 -0.95 4.49
N GLN A 81 7.07 -0.59 3.51
CA GLN A 81 8.43 -0.10 3.74
C GLN A 81 8.43 1.24 4.49
N ASP A 82 7.51 2.15 4.14
CA ASP A 82 7.34 3.44 4.83
C ASP A 82 6.92 3.23 6.29
N LEU A 83 5.94 2.37 6.56
CA LEU A 83 5.57 2.01 7.93
C LEU A 83 6.76 1.43 8.73
N ALA A 84 7.52 0.53 8.12
CA ALA A 84 8.71 -0.06 8.74
C ALA A 84 9.82 0.98 8.98
N SER A 85 9.96 2.00 8.15
CA SER A 85 10.96 3.05 8.32
C SER A 85 10.60 4.03 9.44
N ARG A 86 9.31 4.25 9.68
CA ARG A 86 8.79 5.20 10.69
C ARG A 86 8.61 4.60 12.06
N HIS A 87 8.50 3.28 12.17
CA HIS A 87 8.17 2.59 13.41
C HIS A 87 9.14 1.47 13.73
N THR A 88 9.53 1.38 14.97
CA THR A 88 10.31 0.26 15.50
C THR A 88 9.47 -1.03 15.58
N PRO A 89 10.08 -2.21 15.59
CA PRO A 89 9.36 -3.49 15.79
C PRO A 89 8.51 -3.54 17.05
N ALA A 90 8.94 -2.85 18.13
CA ALA A 90 8.22 -2.78 19.40
C ALA A 90 6.95 -1.90 19.27
N GLU A 91 7.05 -0.77 18.58
CA GLU A 91 5.90 0.10 18.31
C GLU A 91 4.89 -0.60 17.41
N LEU A 92 5.34 -1.25 16.34
CA LEU A 92 4.46 -2.05 15.47
C LEU A 92 3.74 -3.15 16.24
N THR A 93 4.40 -3.79 17.20
CA THR A 93 3.77 -4.80 18.06
C THR A 93 2.65 -4.20 18.90
N ARG A 94 2.87 -3.02 19.50
CA ARG A 94 1.84 -2.31 20.28
C ARG A 94 0.65 -1.90 19.43
N TYR A 95 0.87 -1.39 18.22
CA TYR A 95 -0.23 -1.06 17.30
C TYR A 95 -1.04 -2.28 16.93
N ILE A 96 -0.38 -3.42 16.64
CA ILE A 96 -1.05 -4.69 16.33
C ILE A 96 -1.91 -5.15 17.50
N GLU A 97 -1.43 -5.06 18.75
CA GLU A 97 -2.16 -5.42 19.96
C GLU A 97 -3.40 -4.52 20.14
N THR A 98 -3.23 -3.20 20.06
CA THR A 98 -4.33 -2.23 20.16
C THR A 98 -5.41 -2.47 19.10
N LEU A 99 -5.02 -2.68 17.85
CA LEU A 99 -5.96 -2.96 16.76
C LEU A 99 -6.65 -4.31 16.94
N THR A 100 -5.96 -5.30 17.49
CA THR A 100 -6.55 -6.61 17.79
C THR A 100 -7.65 -6.49 18.84
N GLU A 101 -7.41 -5.78 19.93
CA GLU A 101 -8.41 -5.51 20.98
C GLU A 101 -9.61 -4.72 20.42
N GLN A 102 -9.36 -3.75 19.58
CA GLN A 102 -10.41 -2.98 18.92
C GLN A 102 -11.27 -3.86 18.00
N ILE A 103 -10.66 -4.72 17.20
CA ILE A 103 -11.34 -5.66 16.32
C ILE A 103 -12.17 -6.65 17.11
N GLU A 104 -11.63 -7.22 18.20
CA GLU A 104 -12.36 -8.12 19.09
C GLU A 104 -13.59 -7.44 19.71
N THR A 105 -13.48 -6.17 20.06
CA THR A 105 -14.61 -5.37 20.55
C THR A 105 -15.71 -5.26 19.49
N TYR A 106 -15.37 -5.01 18.25
CA TYR A 106 -16.33 -4.97 17.15
C TYR A 106 -16.95 -6.36 16.88
N GLU A 107 -16.15 -7.42 16.88
CA GLU A 107 -16.63 -8.80 16.69
C GLU A 107 -17.65 -9.20 17.76
N GLN A 108 -17.39 -8.85 19.01
CA GLN A 108 -18.31 -9.10 20.11
C GLN A 108 -19.61 -8.28 19.97
N ARG A 109 -19.48 -6.97 19.64
CA ARG A 109 -20.63 -6.07 19.51
C ARG A 109 -21.55 -6.47 18.37
N HIS A 110 -20.98 -6.81 17.22
CA HIS A 110 -21.72 -7.16 16.01
C HIS A 110 -21.98 -8.66 15.87
N ARG A 111 -21.53 -9.48 16.82
CA ARG A 111 -21.70 -10.95 16.85
C ARG A 111 -21.28 -11.63 15.54
N GLY A 112 -20.22 -11.15 14.92
CA GLY A 112 -19.71 -11.71 13.68
C GLY A 112 -18.22 -11.47 13.51
N PRO A 113 -17.50 -12.32 12.75
CA PRO A 113 -16.05 -12.22 12.58
C PRO A 113 -15.62 -11.17 11.55
N ARG A 114 -16.54 -10.57 10.82
CA ARG A 114 -16.26 -9.59 9.75
C ARG A 114 -17.35 -8.53 9.67
N PRO A 115 -17.02 -7.29 9.23
CA PRO A 115 -18.01 -6.24 9.00
C PRO A 115 -19.16 -6.65 8.08
N ALA A 116 -18.89 -7.49 7.08
CA ALA A 116 -19.91 -8.01 6.15
C ALA A 116 -20.91 -8.98 6.81
N ASP A 117 -20.55 -9.58 7.94
CA ASP A 117 -21.40 -10.51 8.70
C ASP A 117 -22.17 -9.80 9.81
N ALA A 118 -21.96 -8.48 9.98
CA ALA A 118 -22.64 -7.70 11.02
C ALA A 118 -24.16 -7.68 10.81
N ASN A 119 -24.90 -7.88 11.89
CA ASN A 119 -26.34 -7.74 11.87
C ASN A 119 -26.73 -6.36 12.45
N PRO A 120 -27.08 -5.38 11.63
CA PRO A 120 -27.40 -4.03 12.07
C PRO A 120 -28.65 -3.94 12.96
N ASP A 121 -29.54 -4.95 12.93
CA ASP A 121 -30.79 -4.97 13.71
C ASP A 121 -30.55 -5.31 15.19
N MET A 122 -29.36 -5.75 15.56
CA MET A 122 -29.05 -6.20 16.93
C MET A 122 -28.54 -5.10 17.86
N SER A 123 -28.23 -3.91 17.34
CA SER A 123 -27.62 -2.82 18.13
C SER A 123 -28.61 -1.80 18.73
N GLY A 124 -29.90 -2.02 18.63
CA GLY A 124 -31.07 -1.44 19.33
C GLY A 124 -31.10 0.04 19.76
N THR A 125 -29.95 0.76 19.76
CA THR A 125 -29.84 2.16 20.22
C THR A 125 -29.03 3.05 19.26
N GLN A 126 -28.41 2.49 18.20
CA GLN A 126 -27.59 3.23 17.26
C GLN A 126 -28.39 3.62 16.02
N THR A 127 -28.09 4.78 15.46
CA THR A 127 -28.62 5.20 14.16
C THR A 127 -27.97 4.39 13.02
N PRO A 128 -28.62 4.24 11.85
CA PRO A 128 -28.01 3.57 10.69
C PRO A 128 -26.68 4.19 10.25
N GLU A 129 -26.50 5.49 10.47
CA GLU A 129 -25.25 6.21 10.14
C GLU A 129 -24.12 5.84 11.12
N GLU A 130 -24.42 5.78 12.40
CA GLU A 130 -23.45 5.35 13.43
C GLU A 130 -22.99 3.91 13.17
N VAL A 131 -23.91 3.00 12.87
CA VAL A 131 -23.58 1.62 12.52
C VAL A 131 -22.68 1.56 11.29
N ARG A 132 -23.00 2.33 10.23
CA ARG A 132 -22.18 2.38 9.02
C ARG A 132 -20.76 2.86 9.30
N ASN A 133 -20.61 3.93 10.08
CA ASN A 133 -19.31 4.48 10.43
C ASN A 133 -18.51 3.46 11.26
N GLU A 134 -19.13 2.79 12.21
CA GLU A 134 -18.50 1.75 13.01
C GLU A 134 -18.03 0.55 12.17
N LEU A 135 -18.80 0.15 11.15
CA LEU A 135 -18.38 -0.92 10.22
C LEU A 135 -17.21 -0.50 9.34
N LEU A 136 -17.15 0.77 8.92
CA LEU A 136 -16.01 1.32 8.20
C LEU A 136 -14.75 1.38 9.06
N ASP A 137 -14.87 1.81 10.32
CA ASP A 137 -13.76 1.84 11.27
C ASP A 137 -13.26 0.44 11.57
N TRP A 138 -14.16 -0.54 11.72
CA TRP A 138 -13.78 -1.94 11.88
C TRP A 138 -13.05 -2.49 10.66
N GLN A 139 -13.53 -2.18 9.45
CA GLN A 139 -12.85 -2.59 8.22
C GLN A 139 -11.47 -1.95 8.10
N SER A 140 -11.33 -0.67 8.44
CA SER A 140 -10.05 0.04 8.48
C SER A 140 -9.09 -0.60 9.47
N ALA A 141 -9.53 -0.84 10.72
CA ALA A 141 -8.72 -1.46 11.76
C ALA A 141 -8.17 -2.84 11.34
N ARG A 142 -8.96 -3.64 10.61
CA ARG A 142 -8.52 -4.92 10.05
C ARG A 142 -7.43 -4.75 8.99
N GLY A 143 -7.59 -3.77 8.11
CA GLY A 143 -6.61 -3.42 7.09
C GLY A 143 -5.30 -2.95 7.72
N ASP A 144 -5.37 -2.00 8.62
CA ASP A 144 -4.23 -1.42 9.32
C ASP A 144 -3.44 -2.48 10.11
N ARG A 145 -4.15 -3.40 10.79
CA ARG A 145 -3.50 -4.51 11.49
C ARG A 145 -2.66 -5.39 10.55
N ILE A 146 -3.17 -5.69 9.36
CA ILE A 146 -2.44 -6.46 8.36
C ILE A 146 -1.20 -5.69 7.90
N ASP A 147 -1.32 -4.39 7.64
CA ASP A 147 -0.22 -3.56 7.19
C ASP A 147 0.89 -3.44 8.25
N TYR A 148 0.55 -3.26 9.53
CA TYR A 148 1.51 -3.28 10.61
C TYR A 148 2.16 -4.66 10.83
N GLN A 149 1.43 -5.76 10.63
CA GLN A 149 1.99 -7.12 10.67
C GLN A 149 3.00 -7.33 9.54
N ASP A 150 2.70 -6.87 8.34
CA ASP A 150 3.59 -6.95 7.17
C ASP A 150 4.84 -6.07 7.37
N ALA A 151 4.70 -4.85 7.90
CA ALA A 151 5.82 -3.97 8.24
C ALA A 151 6.75 -4.62 9.30
N ARG A 152 6.18 -5.25 10.33
CA ARG A 152 6.95 -5.99 11.33
C ARG A 152 7.66 -7.22 10.73
N ARG A 153 7.04 -7.90 9.77
CA ARG A 153 7.67 -9.01 9.04
C ARG A 153 8.84 -8.50 8.20
N TYR A 154 8.67 -7.39 7.51
CA TYR A 154 9.73 -6.74 6.73
C TYR A 154 10.97 -6.42 7.57
N HIS A 155 10.81 -5.89 8.78
CA HIS A 155 11.92 -5.70 9.71
C HIS A 155 12.69 -6.99 10.03
N ARG A 156 11.96 -8.08 10.29
CA ARG A 156 12.58 -9.37 10.61
C ARG A 156 13.37 -9.97 9.45
N GLU A 157 12.85 -9.83 8.24
CA GLU A 157 13.51 -10.31 7.02
C GLU A 157 14.79 -9.52 6.76
N ARG A 158 14.72 -8.19 6.83
CA ARG A 158 15.89 -7.32 6.66
C ARG A 158 16.99 -7.59 7.70
N SER A 159 16.63 -7.81 8.94
CA SER A 159 17.61 -8.14 9.99
C SER A 159 18.33 -9.50 9.75
N LYS A 160 17.60 -10.48 9.19
CA LYS A 160 18.20 -11.78 8.82
C LYS A 160 19.17 -11.66 7.65
N ASP A 161 18.86 -10.82 6.67
CA ASP A 161 19.70 -10.60 5.50
C ASP A 161 21.01 -9.90 5.91
N GLN A 162 20.95 -8.89 6.77
CA GLN A 162 22.13 -8.23 7.34
C GLN A 162 23.02 -9.20 8.12
N GLN A 163 22.45 -10.08 8.93
CA GLN A 163 23.22 -11.10 9.67
C GLN A 163 23.90 -12.12 8.75
N ARG A 164 23.28 -12.45 7.61
CA ARG A 164 23.86 -13.36 6.60
C ARG A 164 25.05 -12.72 5.89
N GLU A 165 24.97 -11.45 5.56
CA GLU A 165 26.05 -10.70 4.93
C GLU A 165 27.26 -10.57 5.85
N GLU A 166 27.04 -10.26 7.14
CA GLU A 166 28.10 -10.17 8.15
C GLU A 166 28.78 -11.54 8.41
N SER A 167 27.99 -12.62 8.39
CA SER A 167 28.51 -13.98 8.60
C SER A 167 29.28 -14.52 7.38
N GLY A 168 28.94 -14.06 6.16
CA GLY A 168 29.58 -14.44 4.92
C GLY A 168 30.93 -13.75 4.69
N SER A 169 31.17 -12.60 5.31
CA SER A 169 32.40 -11.80 5.15
C SER A 169 33.57 -12.22 6.06
N SER A 170 33.37 -13.19 6.93
CA SER A 170 34.40 -13.64 7.93
C SER A 170 35.23 -14.85 7.49
N HIS A 171 35.21 -15.24 6.19
CA HIS A 171 35.95 -16.36 5.65
C HIS A 171 36.85 -15.92 4.50
N ASP A 172 37.92 -15.14 4.82
CA ASP A 172 39.08 -14.98 3.94
C ASP A 172 40.39 -14.95 4.76
#